data_7a39470a4a408624ceace2da187433d7
#
_entry.id   7a39470a4a408624ceace2da187433d7
#
_cell.length_a   1.000
_cell.length_b   1.000
_cell.length_c   1.000
_cell.angle_alpha   90.00
_cell.angle_beta   90.00
_cell.angle_gamma   90.00
#
_symmetry.space_group_name_H-M   'P 1'
#
loop_
_entity.id
_entity.type
_entity.pdbx_description
1 polymer ?
#
loop_
_entity_poly.entity_id
_entity_poly.type
_entity_poly.pdbx_seq_one_letter_code
_entity_poly.pdbx_strand_id
1 'polypeptide(L)'
;MTKIYTSADQLIGKTPLLELTHLEKALGLEAKLVAKLEYFNPAGSVKDRIAKAIIEDAEATGRLKAGSVIIEPTSGNTGIGLASVAAAKGYRLIITMPETMSVERRQLIKAYGAELVLTEGSKGMKGAIAKAEELQKEIPDSIIAGQFINPANPKAHKETTGPEIWEDTDGEVDIFVAGVGTGGTVTGVGEFLKSQKASVKVVAVEPADSPVLSKGTAGAHKIQGIGAGFVPDVLNTAVYDEVIPVTNDDAFATGKLLGKSEGVLVGISSGAALFAAIELAKRPENKGKTIVALLPDTGDRYLSTPLFQD
;
A
#
# COMPACT_ATOMS: atom_id res chain seq x y z
N MET A 1 -16.20 -1.80 -28.51
CA MET A 1 -14.75 -1.67 -28.27
C MET A 1 -14.24 -3.01 -27.74
N THR A 2 -13.19 -3.54 -28.30
CA THR A 2 -12.53 -4.76 -27.80
C THR A 2 -11.93 -4.49 -26.41
N LYS A 3 -12.22 -5.37 -25.43
CA LYS A 3 -11.66 -5.31 -24.08
C LYS A 3 -10.39 -6.17 -23.94
N ILE A 4 -9.57 -6.26 -25.00
CA ILE A 4 -8.32 -7.02 -24.97
C ILE A 4 -7.21 -6.05 -24.59
N TYR A 5 -6.57 -6.29 -23.47
CA TYR A 5 -5.39 -5.56 -23.02
C TYR A 5 -4.13 -6.14 -23.68
N THR A 6 -3.17 -5.30 -23.99
CA THR A 6 -1.93 -5.67 -24.66
C THR A 6 -0.71 -5.67 -23.73
N SER A 7 -0.87 -5.18 -22.49
CA SER A 7 0.17 -5.15 -21.47
C SER A 7 -0.44 -5.29 -20.08
N ALA A 8 0.25 -5.99 -19.18
CA ALA A 8 -0.23 -6.24 -17.83
C ALA A 8 -0.39 -4.97 -16.99
N ASP A 9 0.42 -3.94 -17.22
CA ASP A 9 0.33 -2.66 -16.52
C ASP A 9 -0.99 -1.90 -16.81
N GLN A 10 -1.66 -2.20 -17.92
CA GLN A 10 -2.98 -1.66 -18.26
C GLN A 10 -4.12 -2.21 -17.36
N LEU A 11 -3.87 -3.32 -16.67
CA LEU A 11 -4.82 -3.93 -15.74
C LEU A 11 -4.77 -3.31 -14.32
N ILE A 12 -3.79 -2.46 -14.06
CA ILE A 12 -3.60 -1.83 -12.76
C ILE A 12 -4.70 -0.79 -12.50
N GLY A 13 -5.23 -0.82 -11.28
CA GLY A 13 -6.32 0.07 -10.86
C GLY A 13 -7.71 -0.52 -11.12
N LYS A 14 -8.74 0.31 -11.00
CA LYS A 14 -10.16 -0.08 -11.12
C LYS A 14 -10.50 -1.27 -10.22
N THR A 15 -9.92 -1.28 -9.04
CA THR A 15 -10.16 -2.32 -8.05
C THR A 15 -11.56 -2.17 -7.43
N PRO A 16 -12.22 -3.27 -7.06
CA PRO A 16 -13.59 -3.20 -6.56
C PRO A 16 -13.68 -2.65 -5.14
N LEU A 17 -14.86 -2.09 -4.83
CA LEU A 17 -15.36 -1.91 -3.48
C LEU A 17 -16.23 -3.10 -3.08
N LEU A 18 -16.07 -3.58 -1.85
CA LEU A 18 -16.90 -4.63 -1.26
C LEU A 18 -17.51 -4.13 0.05
N GLU A 19 -18.85 -4.11 0.12
CA GLU A 19 -19.55 -3.87 1.40
C GLU A 19 -19.47 -5.11 2.28
N LEU A 20 -19.04 -4.94 3.52
CA LEU A 20 -18.77 -6.03 4.45
C LEU A 20 -20.02 -6.37 5.29
N THR A 21 -21.09 -6.78 4.61
CA THR A 21 -22.43 -6.96 5.19
C THR A 21 -22.51 -8.03 6.28
N HIS A 22 -21.70 -9.09 6.19
CA HIS A 22 -21.66 -10.11 7.25
C HIS A 22 -20.99 -9.59 8.51
N LEU A 23 -19.93 -8.79 8.38
CA LEU A 23 -19.27 -8.13 9.50
C LEU A 23 -20.16 -7.07 10.15
N GLU A 24 -20.83 -6.23 9.35
CA GLU A 24 -21.79 -5.24 9.85
C GLU A 24 -22.87 -5.91 10.71
N LYS A 25 -23.48 -6.98 10.19
CA LYS A 25 -24.50 -7.74 10.91
C LYS A 25 -23.96 -8.42 12.17
N ALA A 26 -22.81 -9.09 12.06
CA ALA A 26 -22.24 -9.83 13.18
C ALA A 26 -21.81 -8.92 14.34
N LEU A 27 -21.36 -7.71 14.04
CA LEU A 27 -20.89 -6.73 15.01
C LEU A 27 -21.96 -5.68 15.39
N GLY A 28 -23.16 -5.75 14.77
CA GLY A 28 -24.23 -4.80 15.04
C GLY A 28 -23.89 -3.36 14.64
N LEU A 29 -23.13 -3.17 13.56
CA LEU A 29 -22.71 -1.86 13.08
C LEU A 29 -23.89 -1.14 12.41
N GLU A 30 -24.02 0.14 12.70
CA GLU A 30 -25.03 1.01 12.08
C GLU A 30 -24.43 1.92 11.00
N ALA A 31 -23.11 1.86 10.78
CA ALA A 31 -22.40 2.47 9.67
C ALA A 31 -22.20 1.44 8.55
N LYS A 32 -22.15 1.90 7.29
CA LYS A 32 -21.78 1.08 6.14
C LYS A 32 -20.25 0.93 6.11
N LEU A 33 -19.77 -0.30 6.13
CA LEU A 33 -18.35 -0.64 6.11
C LEU A 33 -17.94 -1.20 4.75
N VAL A 34 -17.08 -0.50 4.03
CA VAL A 34 -16.70 -0.82 2.66
C VAL A 34 -15.19 -1.03 2.56
N ALA A 35 -14.78 -2.10 1.89
CA ALA A 35 -13.38 -2.43 1.64
C ALA A 35 -12.98 -2.11 0.20
N LYS A 36 -11.93 -1.31 -0.02
CA LYS A 36 -11.25 -1.14 -1.31
C LYS A 36 -10.22 -2.24 -1.46
N LEU A 37 -10.48 -3.22 -2.34
CA LEU A 37 -9.69 -4.46 -2.44
C LEU A 37 -8.53 -4.31 -3.42
N GLU A 38 -7.39 -3.83 -2.96
CA GLU A 38 -6.21 -3.54 -3.80
C GLU A 38 -5.45 -4.80 -4.26
N TYR A 39 -5.75 -5.98 -3.72
CA TYR A 39 -5.16 -7.22 -4.21
C TYR A 39 -5.65 -7.64 -5.61
N PHE A 40 -6.69 -6.99 -6.15
CA PHE A 40 -7.11 -7.18 -7.54
C PHE A 40 -6.16 -6.56 -8.57
N ASN A 41 -5.20 -5.76 -8.14
CA ASN A 41 -4.10 -5.38 -9.04
C ASN A 41 -3.29 -6.60 -9.49
N PRO A 42 -2.70 -6.59 -10.71
CA PRO A 42 -2.05 -7.78 -11.31
C PRO A 42 -0.94 -8.41 -10.46
N ALA A 43 -0.14 -7.59 -9.77
CA ALA A 43 0.88 -8.08 -8.85
C ALA A 43 0.39 -8.17 -7.39
N GLY A 44 -0.91 -8.04 -7.15
CA GLY A 44 -1.60 -8.36 -5.91
C GLY A 44 -1.50 -7.31 -4.81
N SER A 45 -1.19 -6.05 -5.12
CA SER A 45 -1.17 -5.00 -4.11
C SER A 45 -1.41 -3.58 -4.64
N VAL A 46 -1.72 -2.67 -3.72
CA VAL A 46 -1.81 -1.22 -3.97
C VAL A 46 -0.52 -0.62 -4.57
N LYS A 47 0.62 -1.25 -4.36
CA LYS A 47 1.92 -0.77 -4.84
C LYS A 47 2.10 -0.88 -6.34
N ASP A 48 1.31 -1.68 -7.03
CA ASP A 48 1.29 -1.73 -8.48
C ASP A 48 0.99 -0.35 -9.08
N ARG A 49 0.09 0.41 -8.44
CA ARG A 49 -0.28 1.77 -8.85
C ARG A 49 0.91 2.72 -8.84
N ILE A 50 1.63 2.76 -7.72
CA ILE A 50 2.79 3.65 -7.60
C ILE A 50 3.97 3.18 -8.46
N ALA A 51 4.15 1.88 -8.62
CA ALA A 51 5.17 1.32 -9.52
C ALA A 51 4.95 1.81 -10.97
N LYS A 52 3.71 1.71 -11.45
CA LYS A 52 3.34 2.23 -12.77
C LYS A 52 3.56 3.73 -12.86
N ALA A 53 3.05 4.50 -11.90
CA ALA A 53 3.12 5.97 -11.93
C ALA A 53 4.57 6.49 -11.88
N ILE A 54 5.43 5.89 -11.06
CA ILE A 54 6.84 6.27 -10.95
C ILE A 54 7.58 6.00 -12.27
N ILE A 55 7.33 4.85 -12.91
CA ILE A 55 7.95 4.50 -14.17
C ILE A 55 7.46 5.42 -15.28
N GLU A 56 6.15 5.66 -15.40
CA GLU A 56 5.56 6.54 -16.40
C GLU A 56 5.99 8.01 -16.24
N ASP A 57 6.11 8.51 -15.00
CA ASP A 57 6.65 9.83 -14.72
C ASP A 57 8.13 9.94 -15.15
N ALA A 58 8.92 8.91 -14.87
CA ALA A 58 10.32 8.88 -15.28
C ALA A 58 10.49 8.81 -16.81
N GLU A 59 9.60 8.08 -17.52
CA GLU A 59 9.52 8.07 -18.98
C GLU A 59 9.16 9.46 -19.52
N ALA A 60 8.09 10.06 -19.02
CA ALA A 60 7.57 11.36 -19.45
C ALA A 60 8.59 12.50 -19.26
N THR A 61 9.38 12.44 -18.19
CA THR A 61 10.44 13.42 -17.88
C THR A 61 11.78 13.12 -18.53
N GLY A 62 11.90 12.02 -19.28
CA GLY A 62 13.12 11.61 -19.94
C GLY A 62 14.22 11.08 -19.00
N ARG A 63 13.90 10.86 -17.73
CA ARG A 63 14.80 10.22 -16.74
C ARG A 63 14.97 8.73 -17.00
N LEU A 64 13.98 8.09 -17.59
CA LEU A 64 13.98 6.68 -17.95
C LEU A 64 13.80 6.54 -19.47
N LYS A 65 14.70 5.81 -20.11
CA LYS A 65 14.73 5.58 -21.56
C LYS A 65 14.90 4.09 -21.84
N ALA A 66 14.75 3.68 -23.09
CA ALA A 66 15.06 2.31 -23.50
C ALA A 66 16.50 1.93 -23.10
N GLY A 67 16.64 0.81 -22.39
CA GLY A 67 17.92 0.35 -21.85
C GLY A 67 18.31 0.92 -20.48
N SER A 68 17.57 1.89 -19.95
CA SER A 68 17.77 2.38 -18.57
C SER A 68 17.51 1.30 -17.54
N VAL A 69 18.10 1.47 -16.33
CA VAL A 69 17.97 0.55 -15.23
C VAL A 69 17.20 1.21 -14.09
N ILE A 70 16.21 0.51 -13.54
CA ILE A 70 15.48 0.94 -12.35
C ILE A 70 16.10 0.25 -11.13
N ILE A 71 16.34 0.99 -10.07
CA ILE A 71 16.85 0.48 -8.81
C ILE A 71 15.89 0.89 -7.69
N GLU A 72 15.61 -0.01 -6.75
CA GLU A 72 14.84 0.35 -5.56
C GLU A 72 15.28 -0.47 -4.34
N PRO A 73 15.60 0.20 -3.21
CA PRO A 73 15.82 -0.47 -1.95
C PRO A 73 14.48 -0.76 -1.28
N THR A 74 14.01 -2.01 -1.39
CA THR A 74 12.73 -2.40 -0.81
C THR A 74 12.65 -3.91 -0.57
N SER A 75 11.99 -4.30 0.49
CA SER A 75 11.70 -5.70 0.81
C SER A 75 10.22 -6.05 0.69
N GLY A 76 9.40 -5.10 0.25
CA GLY A 76 7.94 -5.20 0.28
C GLY A 76 7.26 -5.22 -1.08
N ASN A 77 5.99 -4.92 -1.05
CA ASN A 77 5.11 -4.92 -2.22
C ASN A 77 5.55 -3.94 -3.32
N THR A 78 6.28 -2.88 -2.99
CA THR A 78 6.82 -1.95 -3.98
C THR A 78 7.79 -2.65 -4.92
N GLY A 79 8.68 -3.50 -4.39
CA GLY A 79 9.60 -4.30 -5.22
C GLY A 79 8.88 -5.25 -6.16
N ILE A 80 7.79 -5.87 -5.68
CA ILE A 80 6.98 -6.78 -6.49
C ILE A 80 6.23 -5.99 -7.58
N GLY A 81 5.62 -4.86 -7.23
CA GLY A 81 4.93 -4.00 -8.21
C GLY A 81 5.88 -3.45 -9.27
N LEU A 82 7.05 -2.95 -8.88
CA LEU A 82 8.09 -2.50 -9.81
C LEU A 82 8.56 -3.63 -10.71
N ALA A 83 8.73 -4.85 -10.17
CA ALA A 83 9.15 -6.00 -10.96
C ALA A 83 8.11 -6.39 -12.02
N SER A 84 6.84 -6.39 -11.68
CA SER A 84 5.74 -6.64 -12.61
C SER A 84 5.66 -5.59 -13.72
N VAL A 85 5.71 -4.30 -13.38
CA VAL A 85 5.61 -3.21 -14.36
C VAL A 85 6.88 -3.14 -15.23
N ALA A 86 8.07 -3.31 -14.64
CA ALA A 86 9.34 -3.33 -15.39
C ALA A 86 9.35 -4.47 -16.41
N ALA A 87 8.90 -5.68 -16.03
CA ALA A 87 8.75 -6.80 -16.93
C ALA A 87 7.79 -6.49 -18.09
N ALA A 88 6.62 -5.90 -17.78
CA ALA A 88 5.61 -5.54 -18.79
C ALA A 88 6.10 -4.48 -19.78
N LYS A 89 6.98 -3.57 -19.35
CA LYS A 89 7.53 -2.46 -20.15
C LYS A 89 8.93 -2.75 -20.74
N GLY A 90 9.54 -3.88 -20.38
CA GLY A 90 10.87 -4.28 -20.89
C GLY A 90 12.04 -3.55 -20.24
N TYR A 91 11.90 -3.09 -19.00
CA TYR A 91 12.99 -2.48 -18.24
C TYR A 91 13.76 -3.48 -17.39
N ARG A 92 15.06 -3.26 -17.27
CA ARG A 92 15.91 -3.92 -16.29
C ARG A 92 15.62 -3.34 -14.91
N LEU A 93 15.41 -4.19 -13.90
CA LEU A 93 15.15 -3.80 -12.53
C LEU A 93 16.12 -4.49 -11.58
N ILE A 94 16.68 -3.72 -10.65
CA ILE A 94 17.51 -4.22 -9.56
C ILE A 94 16.84 -3.85 -8.23
N ILE A 95 16.54 -4.85 -7.43
CA ILE A 95 16.03 -4.66 -6.06
C ILE A 95 17.13 -4.96 -5.06
N THR A 96 17.39 -4.04 -4.15
CA THR A 96 18.30 -4.27 -3.02
C THR A 96 17.49 -4.51 -1.76
N MET A 97 17.83 -5.53 -0.97
CA MET A 97 17.17 -5.83 0.30
C MET A 97 18.07 -6.63 1.24
N PRO A 98 17.83 -6.56 2.57
CA PRO A 98 18.53 -7.41 3.53
C PRO A 98 18.27 -8.90 3.26
N GLU A 99 19.29 -9.72 3.47
CA GLU A 99 19.20 -11.19 3.33
C GLU A 99 18.23 -11.86 4.32
N THR A 100 17.81 -11.15 5.36
CA THR A 100 16.85 -11.61 6.36
C THR A 100 15.39 -11.54 5.89
N MET A 101 15.14 -10.96 4.72
CA MET A 101 13.78 -10.85 4.18
C MET A 101 13.23 -12.19 3.69
N SER A 102 11.89 -12.33 3.67
CA SER A 102 11.22 -13.59 3.38
C SER A 102 11.60 -14.17 2.02
N VAL A 103 11.72 -15.49 1.99
CA VAL A 103 12.09 -16.24 0.77
C VAL A 103 11.01 -16.07 -0.31
N GLU A 104 9.75 -16.05 0.09
CA GLU A 104 8.59 -15.92 -0.81
C GLU A 104 8.64 -14.61 -1.60
N ARG A 105 8.94 -13.49 -0.92
CA ARG A 105 9.08 -12.19 -1.58
C ARG A 105 10.26 -12.15 -2.53
N ARG A 106 11.39 -12.74 -2.14
CA ARG A 106 12.56 -12.86 -3.01
C ARG A 106 12.27 -13.69 -4.25
N GLN A 107 11.51 -14.78 -4.11
CA GLN A 107 11.10 -15.62 -5.22
C GLN A 107 10.12 -14.90 -6.16
N LEU A 108 9.14 -14.16 -5.63
CA LEU A 108 8.22 -13.38 -6.45
C LEU A 108 8.95 -12.33 -7.31
N ILE A 109 9.87 -11.57 -6.71
CA ILE A 109 10.66 -10.56 -7.44
C ILE A 109 11.47 -11.19 -8.54
N LYS A 110 12.14 -12.32 -8.26
CA LYS A 110 12.92 -13.07 -9.27
C LYS A 110 12.04 -13.69 -10.35
N ALA A 111 10.84 -14.14 -10.03
CA ALA A 111 9.90 -14.72 -10.99
C ALA A 111 9.46 -13.73 -12.07
N TYR A 112 9.42 -12.43 -11.75
CA TYR A 112 9.22 -11.35 -12.71
C TYR A 112 10.48 -11.00 -13.51
N GLY A 113 11.62 -11.64 -13.27
CA GLY A 113 12.87 -11.38 -13.97
C GLY A 113 13.73 -10.26 -13.38
N ALA A 114 13.38 -9.70 -12.24
CA ALA A 114 14.19 -8.67 -11.60
C ALA A 114 15.46 -9.25 -10.96
N GLU A 115 16.53 -8.48 -11.00
CA GLU A 115 17.78 -8.78 -10.30
C GLU A 115 17.65 -8.47 -8.82
N LEU A 116 18.12 -9.39 -7.97
CA LEU A 116 18.06 -9.23 -6.54
C LEU A 116 19.47 -9.16 -5.96
N VAL A 117 19.78 -8.04 -5.32
CA VAL A 117 21.03 -7.82 -4.59
C VAL A 117 20.75 -7.88 -3.10
N LEU A 118 21.22 -8.94 -2.45
CA LEU A 118 21.08 -9.12 -1.01
C LEU A 118 22.20 -8.38 -0.27
N THR A 119 21.83 -7.68 0.79
CA THR A 119 22.76 -6.97 1.68
C THR A 119 22.81 -7.65 3.04
N GLU A 120 23.87 -7.37 3.78
CA GLU A 120 24.10 -7.92 5.12
C GLU A 120 22.90 -7.64 6.04
N GLY A 121 22.34 -8.69 6.64
CA GLY A 121 21.14 -8.60 7.47
C GLY A 121 21.27 -7.66 8.66
N SER A 122 22.44 -7.60 9.28
CA SER A 122 22.75 -6.72 10.43
C SER A 122 22.62 -5.22 10.12
N LYS A 123 22.77 -4.82 8.84
CA LYS A 123 22.62 -3.44 8.37
C LYS A 123 21.17 -3.05 8.05
N GLY A 124 20.26 -4.01 8.01
CA GLY A 124 18.84 -3.78 7.73
C GLY A 124 18.62 -2.98 6.45
N MET A 125 17.52 -2.21 6.40
CA MET A 125 17.20 -1.37 5.24
C MET A 125 18.23 -0.27 4.96
N LYS A 126 18.96 0.21 5.96
CA LYS A 126 20.06 1.19 5.72
C LYS A 126 21.12 0.60 4.80
N GLY A 127 21.47 -0.68 4.97
CA GLY A 127 22.41 -1.37 4.09
C GLY A 127 21.88 -1.50 2.66
N ALA A 128 20.59 -1.80 2.50
CA ALA A 128 19.96 -1.89 1.19
C ALA A 128 19.92 -0.53 0.47
N ILE A 129 19.62 0.56 1.19
CA ILE A 129 19.63 1.93 0.64
C ILE A 129 21.04 2.30 0.17
N ALA A 130 22.06 2.11 1.01
CA ALA A 130 23.45 2.41 0.65
C ALA A 130 23.90 1.62 -0.60
N LYS A 131 23.48 0.35 -0.71
CA LYS A 131 23.79 -0.47 -1.90
C LYS A 131 23.06 0.00 -3.15
N ALA A 132 21.83 0.47 -3.04
CA ALA A 132 21.11 1.06 -4.16
C ALA A 132 21.79 2.33 -4.67
N GLU A 133 22.25 3.20 -3.77
CA GLU A 133 22.99 4.43 -4.11
C GLU A 133 24.35 4.13 -4.75
N GLU A 134 25.06 3.09 -4.27
CA GLU A 134 26.31 2.60 -4.85
C GLU A 134 26.07 2.14 -6.31
N LEU A 135 25.08 1.26 -6.49
CA LEU A 135 24.73 0.75 -7.83
C LEU A 135 24.30 1.86 -8.79
N GLN A 136 23.57 2.87 -8.31
CA GLN A 136 23.17 4.01 -9.14
C GLN A 136 24.39 4.79 -9.67
N LYS A 137 25.45 4.91 -8.86
CA LYS A 137 26.69 5.57 -9.29
C LYS A 137 27.50 4.74 -10.27
N GLU A 138 27.42 3.42 -10.14
CA GLU A 138 28.17 2.47 -10.99
C GLU A 138 27.48 2.19 -12.33
N ILE A 139 26.16 2.27 -12.38
CA ILE A 139 25.36 1.91 -13.55
C ILE A 139 24.87 3.19 -14.25
N PRO A 140 25.45 3.55 -15.42
CA PRO A 140 24.98 4.67 -16.22
C PRO A 140 23.49 4.52 -16.59
N ASP A 141 22.80 5.64 -16.74
CA ASP A 141 21.38 5.69 -17.11
C ASP A 141 20.45 4.90 -16.16
N SER A 142 20.84 4.82 -14.88
CA SER A 142 19.98 4.23 -13.84
C SER A 142 19.25 5.29 -13.01
N ILE A 143 18.08 4.92 -12.50
CA ILE A 143 17.29 5.73 -11.58
C ILE A 143 16.95 4.94 -10.31
N ILE A 144 16.88 5.63 -9.17
CA ILE A 144 16.20 5.10 -7.97
C ILE A 144 14.73 5.53 -8.05
N ALA A 145 13.82 4.57 -7.88
CA ALA A 145 12.37 4.85 -7.94
C ALA A 145 11.91 5.76 -6.78
N GLY A 146 12.42 5.52 -5.56
CA GLY A 146 12.32 6.45 -4.44
C GLY A 146 10.92 6.59 -3.85
N GLN A 147 10.28 5.49 -3.49
CA GLN A 147 8.87 5.47 -3.05
C GLN A 147 8.51 6.44 -1.91
N PHE A 148 9.45 6.79 -1.04
CA PHE A 148 9.21 7.67 0.13
C PHE A 148 9.33 9.17 -0.17
N ILE A 149 9.95 9.52 -1.31
CA ILE A 149 10.26 10.91 -1.69
C ILE A 149 9.67 11.30 -3.05
N ASN A 150 9.27 10.34 -3.88
CA ASN A 150 8.83 10.58 -5.25
C ASN A 150 7.37 11.07 -5.28
N PRO A 151 7.08 12.29 -5.78
CA PRO A 151 5.73 12.85 -5.82
C PRO A 151 4.77 12.09 -6.75
N ALA A 152 5.27 11.26 -7.66
CA ALA A 152 4.42 10.38 -8.48
C ALA A 152 3.63 9.37 -7.63
N ASN A 153 4.11 9.05 -6.41
CA ASN A 153 3.42 8.16 -5.49
C ASN A 153 2.06 8.74 -5.03
N PRO A 154 1.97 9.85 -4.28
CA PRO A 154 0.67 10.41 -3.91
C PRO A 154 -0.15 10.85 -5.12
N LYS A 155 0.48 11.32 -6.20
CA LYS A 155 -0.18 11.68 -7.45
C LYS A 155 -0.95 10.51 -8.04
N ALA A 156 -0.38 9.30 -8.06
CA ALA A 156 -1.06 8.10 -8.54
C ALA A 156 -2.40 7.85 -7.82
N HIS A 157 -2.41 8.01 -6.50
CA HIS A 157 -3.61 7.83 -5.70
C HIS A 157 -4.62 8.96 -5.86
N LYS A 158 -4.16 10.18 -6.03
CA LYS A 158 -5.01 11.34 -6.30
C LYS A 158 -5.71 11.26 -7.66
N GLU A 159 -5.04 10.69 -8.65
CA GLU A 159 -5.55 10.59 -10.03
C GLU A 159 -6.29 9.26 -10.31
N THR A 160 -6.14 8.23 -9.47
CA THR A 160 -6.77 6.92 -9.70
C THR A 160 -7.58 6.42 -8.52
N THR A 161 -6.95 6.10 -7.41
CA THR A 161 -7.61 5.47 -6.24
C THR A 161 -8.71 6.36 -5.64
N GLY A 162 -8.44 7.65 -5.49
CA GLY A 162 -9.41 8.62 -4.97
C GLY A 162 -10.64 8.75 -5.87
N PRO A 163 -10.50 9.04 -7.18
CA PRO A 163 -11.60 9.03 -8.14
C PRO A 163 -12.40 7.73 -8.15
N GLU A 164 -11.75 6.57 -8.16
CA GLU A 164 -12.43 5.28 -8.12
C GLU A 164 -13.31 5.13 -6.87
N ILE A 165 -12.81 5.49 -5.68
CA ILE A 165 -13.60 5.45 -4.44
C ILE A 165 -14.81 6.40 -4.54
N TRP A 166 -14.60 7.61 -5.05
CA TRP A 166 -15.65 8.59 -5.19
C TRP A 166 -16.75 8.14 -6.15
N GLU A 167 -16.37 7.66 -7.33
CA GLU A 167 -17.29 7.17 -8.36
C GLU A 167 -18.06 5.92 -7.90
N ASP A 168 -17.35 4.94 -7.31
CA ASP A 168 -17.93 3.67 -6.87
C ASP A 168 -18.85 3.81 -5.62
N THR A 169 -18.78 4.95 -4.93
CA THR A 169 -19.67 5.29 -3.80
C THR A 169 -20.73 6.32 -4.16
N ASP A 170 -20.86 6.72 -5.44
CA ASP A 170 -21.70 7.85 -5.88
C ASP A 170 -21.47 9.14 -5.05
N GLY A 171 -20.22 9.34 -4.57
CA GLY A 171 -19.84 10.47 -3.72
C GLY A 171 -20.28 10.37 -2.26
N GLU A 172 -20.80 9.22 -1.83
CA GLU A 172 -21.34 9.03 -0.47
C GLU A 172 -20.30 8.60 0.58
N VAL A 173 -19.01 8.62 0.25
CA VAL A 173 -17.98 8.36 1.24
C VAL A 173 -17.92 9.49 2.29
N ASP A 174 -17.95 9.10 3.57
CA ASP A 174 -17.85 10.02 4.71
C ASP A 174 -16.51 9.91 5.44
N ILE A 175 -15.95 8.70 5.52
CA ILE A 175 -14.68 8.44 6.20
C ILE A 175 -13.84 7.52 5.33
N PHE A 176 -12.59 7.92 5.08
CA PHE A 176 -11.58 7.10 4.41
C PHE A 176 -10.50 6.68 5.38
N VAL A 177 -10.18 5.39 5.43
CA VAL A 177 -9.22 4.80 6.35
C VAL A 177 -8.11 4.09 5.57
N ALA A 178 -6.86 4.41 5.84
CA ALA A 178 -5.73 3.70 5.26
C ALA A 178 -4.50 3.67 6.17
N GLY A 179 -3.75 2.58 6.11
CA GLY A 179 -2.46 2.45 6.77
C GLY A 179 -1.37 3.31 6.14
N VAL A 180 -0.48 3.87 6.97
CA VAL A 180 0.62 4.71 6.51
C VAL A 180 1.93 3.93 6.45
N GLY A 181 2.31 3.53 5.23
CA GLY A 181 3.67 3.05 4.90
C GLY A 181 4.49 4.21 4.35
N THR A 182 4.35 4.51 3.05
CA THR A 182 4.93 5.72 2.44
C THR A 182 4.07 6.97 2.65
N GLY A 183 2.79 6.79 2.99
CA GLY A 183 1.83 7.88 3.12
C GLY A 183 1.18 8.34 1.81
N GLY A 184 1.62 7.81 0.67
CA GLY A 184 1.09 8.21 -0.63
C GLY A 184 -0.41 7.96 -0.80
N THR A 185 -0.91 6.84 -0.28
CA THR A 185 -2.35 6.51 -0.32
C THR A 185 -3.19 7.52 0.47
N VAL A 186 -2.84 7.75 1.74
CA VAL A 186 -3.54 8.70 2.62
C VAL A 186 -3.51 10.09 2.03
N THR A 187 -2.34 10.52 1.54
CA THR A 187 -2.17 11.83 0.90
C THR A 187 -3.01 11.96 -0.36
N GLY A 188 -2.80 11.11 -1.34
CA GLY A 188 -3.44 11.27 -2.65
C GLY A 188 -4.96 11.08 -2.61
N VAL A 189 -5.44 10.03 -1.93
CA VAL A 189 -6.88 9.80 -1.77
C VAL A 189 -7.51 10.89 -0.91
N GLY A 190 -6.87 11.24 0.20
CA GLY A 190 -7.39 12.27 1.12
C GLY A 190 -7.51 13.64 0.44
N GLU A 191 -6.49 14.08 -0.28
CA GLU A 191 -6.54 15.34 -1.03
C GLU A 191 -7.65 15.33 -2.10
N PHE A 192 -7.80 14.23 -2.82
CA PHE A 192 -8.86 14.11 -3.82
C PHE A 192 -10.24 14.16 -3.17
N LEU A 193 -10.51 13.28 -2.20
CA LEU A 193 -11.85 13.21 -1.57
C LEU A 193 -12.24 14.52 -0.90
N LYS A 194 -11.32 15.18 -0.17
CA LYS A 194 -11.58 16.48 0.44
C LYS A 194 -11.80 17.58 -0.59
N SER A 195 -11.22 17.48 -1.79
CA SER A 195 -11.51 18.41 -2.88
C SER A 195 -12.92 18.26 -3.46
N GLN A 196 -13.50 17.05 -3.38
CA GLN A 196 -14.89 16.79 -3.81
C GLN A 196 -15.89 17.14 -2.71
N LYS A 197 -15.61 16.74 -1.46
CA LYS A 197 -16.46 16.92 -0.30
C LYS A 197 -15.58 17.24 0.92
N ALA A 198 -15.50 18.51 1.29
CA ALA A 198 -14.61 18.99 2.37
C ALA A 198 -14.88 18.34 3.73
N SER A 199 -16.09 17.80 3.94
CA SER A 199 -16.47 17.11 5.19
C SER A 199 -15.99 15.65 5.29
N VAL A 200 -15.41 15.09 4.24
CA VAL A 200 -14.82 13.74 4.31
C VAL A 200 -13.70 13.72 5.35
N LYS A 201 -13.79 12.79 6.29
CA LYS A 201 -12.73 12.54 7.25
C LYS A 201 -11.73 11.55 6.69
N VAL A 202 -10.45 11.83 6.85
CA VAL A 202 -9.33 10.96 6.49
C VAL A 202 -8.67 10.47 7.76
N VAL A 203 -8.59 9.15 7.91
CA VAL A 203 -8.01 8.51 9.09
C VAL A 203 -6.78 7.72 8.69
N ALA A 204 -5.65 8.10 9.28
CA ALA A 204 -4.39 7.41 9.13
C ALA A 204 -4.25 6.29 10.17
N VAL A 205 -3.73 5.14 9.75
CA VAL A 205 -3.47 4.01 10.66
C VAL A 205 -1.97 3.78 10.77
N GLU A 206 -1.50 3.64 12.00
CA GLU A 206 -0.11 3.32 12.32
C GLU A 206 0.00 2.15 13.31
N PRO A 207 1.15 1.46 13.42
CA PRO A 207 1.35 0.46 14.46
C PRO A 207 1.41 1.10 15.84
N ALA A 208 0.71 0.52 16.83
CA ALA A 208 0.74 0.99 18.22
C ALA A 208 2.13 0.93 18.85
N ASP A 209 2.97 -0.02 18.41
CA ASP A 209 4.36 -0.17 18.86
C ASP A 209 5.33 0.80 18.16
N SER A 210 4.88 1.48 17.10
CA SER A 210 5.68 2.48 16.36
C SER A 210 4.83 3.71 16.02
N PRO A 211 4.34 4.45 17.06
CA PRO A 211 3.38 5.54 16.89
C PRO A 211 4.08 6.85 16.45
N VAL A 212 4.70 6.84 15.28
CA VAL A 212 5.48 7.97 14.77
C VAL A 212 4.62 9.18 14.49
N LEU A 213 3.41 8.97 13.93
CA LEU A 213 2.53 10.07 13.54
C LEU A 213 1.84 10.71 14.75
N SER A 214 1.41 9.89 15.72
CA SER A 214 0.69 10.38 16.90
C SER A 214 1.59 10.77 18.06
N LYS A 215 2.77 10.13 18.22
CA LYS A 215 3.65 10.33 19.39
C LYS A 215 5.11 10.65 19.06
N GLY A 216 5.49 10.66 17.76
CA GLY A 216 6.86 10.91 17.33
C GLY A 216 7.86 9.82 17.70
N THR A 217 7.42 8.62 18.07
CA THR A 217 8.28 7.55 18.56
C THR A 217 8.24 6.34 17.63
N ALA A 218 9.40 5.92 17.13
CA ALA A 218 9.54 4.70 16.34
C ALA A 218 9.81 3.49 17.23
N GLY A 219 9.30 2.33 16.85
CA GLY A 219 9.51 1.07 17.55
C GLY A 219 9.39 -0.14 16.62
N ALA A 220 9.80 -1.32 17.11
CA ALA A 220 9.65 -2.56 16.38
C ALA A 220 8.20 -3.05 16.44
N HIS A 221 7.67 -3.46 15.30
CA HIS A 221 6.31 -3.99 15.18
C HIS A 221 6.23 -5.11 14.13
N LYS A 222 5.08 -5.81 14.09
CA LYS A 222 4.86 -6.95 13.19
C LYS A 222 3.89 -6.64 12.04
N ILE A 223 3.34 -5.43 11.95
CA ILE A 223 2.40 -5.03 10.90
C ILE A 223 3.18 -4.65 9.64
N GLN A 224 3.50 -5.66 8.82
CA GLN A 224 4.25 -5.44 7.58
C GLN A 224 3.50 -4.53 6.62
N GLY A 225 4.24 -3.63 5.96
CA GLY A 225 3.71 -2.73 4.91
C GLY A 225 3.38 -1.31 5.38
N ILE A 226 3.28 -1.09 6.69
CA ILE A 226 3.09 0.24 7.30
C ILE A 226 4.13 0.49 8.39
N GLY A 227 4.17 1.71 8.94
CA GLY A 227 5.05 2.03 10.06
C GLY A 227 6.53 2.04 9.69
N ALA A 228 6.93 2.92 8.77
CA ALA A 228 8.32 3.02 8.28
C ALA A 228 9.34 3.45 9.34
N GLY A 229 8.90 3.92 10.50
CA GLY A 229 9.76 4.40 11.59
C GLY A 229 10.16 5.87 11.47
N PHE A 230 9.64 6.57 10.47
CA PHE A 230 9.84 8.01 10.24
C PHE A 230 8.63 8.58 9.50
N VAL A 231 8.51 9.90 9.44
CA VAL A 231 7.48 10.58 8.64
C VAL A 231 8.00 10.70 7.20
N PRO A 232 7.35 10.05 6.21
CA PRO A 232 7.81 10.11 4.81
C PRO A 232 7.61 11.48 4.18
N ASP A 233 8.51 11.89 3.26
CA ASP A 233 8.43 13.19 2.59
C ASP A 233 7.17 13.34 1.73
N VAL A 234 6.66 12.25 1.16
CA VAL A 234 5.43 12.27 0.35
C VAL A 234 4.14 12.28 1.18
N LEU A 235 4.24 12.18 2.50
CA LEU A 235 3.07 12.25 3.38
C LEU A 235 2.69 13.70 3.66
N ASN A 236 1.51 14.12 3.21
CA ASN A 236 0.89 15.37 3.64
C ASN A 236 0.25 15.19 5.03
N THR A 237 0.94 15.62 6.08
CA THR A 237 0.46 15.48 7.46
C THR A 237 -0.76 16.36 7.79
N ALA A 238 -1.13 17.30 6.93
CA ALA A 238 -2.33 18.12 7.10
C ALA A 238 -3.58 17.51 6.47
N VAL A 239 -3.47 16.38 5.76
CA VAL A 239 -4.61 15.80 5.03
C VAL A 239 -5.49 14.91 5.91
N TYR A 240 -4.91 14.24 6.88
CA TYR A 240 -5.68 13.37 7.79
C TYR A 240 -6.18 14.12 9.02
N ASP A 241 -7.33 13.70 9.50
CA ASP A 241 -8.05 14.33 10.62
C ASP A 241 -7.81 13.58 11.94
N GLU A 242 -7.47 12.29 11.84
CA GLU A 242 -7.24 11.41 12.99
C GLU A 242 -6.16 10.39 12.67
N VAL A 243 -5.42 9.96 13.69
CA VAL A 243 -4.49 8.82 13.63
C VAL A 243 -4.96 7.75 14.61
N ILE A 244 -5.15 6.53 14.13
CA ILE A 244 -5.52 5.38 14.97
C ILE A 244 -4.33 4.42 15.05
N PRO A 245 -3.68 4.28 16.22
CA PRO A 245 -2.68 3.26 16.43
C PRO A 245 -3.35 1.89 16.63
N VAL A 246 -2.83 0.86 15.93
CA VAL A 246 -3.36 -0.52 15.96
C VAL A 246 -2.29 -1.47 16.48
N THR A 247 -2.67 -2.38 17.37
CA THR A 247 -1.76 -3.42 17.88
C THR A 247 -1.51 -4.52 16.86
N ASN A 248 -0.43 -5.27 17.01
CA ASN A 248 -0.17 -6.44 16.17
C ASN A 248 -1.30 -7.47 16.27
N ASP A 249 -1.79 -7.72 17.49
CA ASP A 249 -2.82 -8.72 17.75
C ASP A 249 -4.17 -8.33 17.14
N ASP A 250 -4.57 -7.05 17.23
CA ASP A 250 -5.78 -6.55 16.59
C ASP A 250 -5.72 -6.67 15.06
N ALA A 251 -4.57 -6.35 14.48
CA ALA A 251 -4.35 -6.49 13.03
C ALA A 251 -4.47 -7.95 12.59
N PHE A 252 -3.85 -8.89 13.32
CA PHE A 252 -3.94 -10.33 13.02
C PHE A 252 -5.36 -10.86 13.21
N ALA A 253 -5.99 -10.57 14.33
CA ALA A 253 -7.34 -11.03 14.63
C ALA A 253 -8.36 -10.55 13.59
N THR A 254 -8.27 -9.27 13.20
CA THR A 254 -9.19 -8.68 12.23
C THR A 254 -8.96 -9.21 10.82
N GLY A 255 -7.71 -9.43 10.41
CA GLY A 255 -7.41 -10.08 9.13
C GLY A 255 -7.95 -11.51 9.04
N LYS A 256 -7.81 -12.31 10.13
CA LYS A 256 -8.43 -13.64 10.24
C LYS A 256 -9.96 -13.57 10.20
N LEU A 257 -10.54 -12.59 10.88
CA LEU A 257 -11.99 -12.40 10.93
C LEU A 257 -12.57 -12.12 9.54
N LEU A 258 -11.95 -11.25 8.76
CA LEU A 258 -12.39 -10.93 7.39
C LEU A 258 -12.43 -12.19 6.50
N GLY A 259 -11.37 -13.02 6.57
CA GLY A 259 -11.32 -14.26 5.82
C GLY A 259 -12.47 -15.22 6.15
N LYS A 260 -12.81 -15.32 7.43
CA LYS A 260 -13.87 -16.22 7.92
C LYS A 260 -15.29 -15.69 7.68
N SER A 261 -15.48 -14.38 7.71
CA SER A 261 -16.80 -13.75 7.59
C SER A 261 -17.17 -13.39 6.17
N GLU A 262 -16.25 -12.84 5.38
CA GLU A 262 -16.52 -12.32 4.04
C GLU A 262 -15.87 -13.15 2.91
N GLY A 263 -15.05 -14.16 3.27
CA GLY A 263 -14.37 -15.00 2.27
C GLY A 263 -13.22 -14.31 1.55
N VAL A 264 -12.64 -13.26 2.14
CA VAL A 264 -11.57 -12.44 1.55
C VAL A 264 -10.30 -12.56 2.38
N LEU A 265 -9.24 -13.11 1.79
CA LEU A 265 -7.93 -13.20 2.45
C LEU A 265 -7.08 -11.98 2.12
N VAL A 266 -6.63 -11.30 3.17
CA VAL A 266 -5.85 -10.05 3.07
C VAL A 266 -4.59 -10.09 3.92
N GLY A 267 -3.66 -9.16 3.68
CA GLY A 267 -2.44 -9.05 4.47
C GLY A 267 -2.63 -8.37 5.84
N ILE A 268 -1.55 -8.34 6.62
CA ILE A 268 -1.55 -7.85 8.01
C ILE A 268 -1.97 -6.37 8.09
N SER A 269 -1.44 -5.52 7.22
CA SER A 269 -1.80 -4.09 7.20
C SER A 269 -3.25 -3.83 6.76
N SER A 270 -3.83 -4.76 5.99
CA SER A 270 -5.26 -4.74 5.68
C SER A 270 -6.10 -5.00 6.94
N GLY A 271 -5.69 -5.97 7.76
CA GLY A 271 -6.30 -6.23 9.06
C GLY A 271 -6.24 -5.01 9.99
N ALA A 272 -5.11 -4.29 10.00
CA ALA A 272 -4.98 -3.06 10.77
C ALA A 272 -5.92 -1.94 10.28
N ALA A 273 -6.00 -1.72 8.97
CA ALA A 273 -6.90 -0.70 8.40
C ALA A 273 -8.37 -1.04 8.67
N LEU A 274 -8.74 -2.32 8.53
CA LEU A 274 -10.08 -2.80 8.81
C LEU A 274 -10.43 -2.68 10.31
N PHE A 275 -9.52 -3.00 11.21
CA PHE A 275 -9.71 -2.81 12.65
C PHE A 275 -10.08 -1.36 12.98
N ALA A 276 -9.28 -0.41 12.48
CA ALA A 276 -9.55 1.02 12.68
C ALA A 276 -10.91 1.44 12.11
N ALA A 277 -11.29 0.91 10.95
CA ALA A 277 -12.58 1.19 10.33
C ALA A 277 -13.76 0.61 11.14
N ILE A 278 -13.61 -0.58 11.73
CA ILE A 278 -14.59 -1.18 12.64
C ILE A 278 -14.76 -0.34 13.91
N GLU A 279 -13.66 0.11 14.52
CA GLU A 279 -13.71 0.97 15.70
C GLU A 279 -14.38 2.32 15.40
N LEU A 280 -14.17 2.89 14.21
CA LEU A 280 -14.90 4.08 13.75
C LEU A 280 -16.40 3.78 13.55
N ALA A 281 -16.73 2.62 12.97
CA ALA A 281 -18.12 2.22 12.71
C ALA A 281 -18.94 1.99 13.99
N LYS A 282 -18.28 1.62 15.10
CA LYS A 282 -18.92 1.47 16.42
C LYS A 282 -19.26 2.79 17.09
N ARG A 283 -18.69 3.91 16.63
CA ARG A 283 -18.92 5.22 17.26
C ARG A 283 -20.33 5.73 16.92
N PRO A 284 -21.13 6.16 17.93
CA PRO A 284 -22.50 6.61 17.70
C PRO A 284 -22.64 7.75 16.67
N GLU A 285 -21.65 8.65 16.63
CA GLU A 285 -21.63 9.78 15.69
C GLU A 285 -21.41 9.36 14.24
N ASN A 286 -21.05 8.11 14.01
CA ASN A 286 -20.83 7.55 12.67
C ASN A 286 -21.99 6.67 12.18
N LYS A 287 -23.09 6.61 12.95
CA LYS A 287 -24.30 5.92 12.52
C LYS A 287 -24.79 6.44 11.16
N GLY A 288 -25.04 5.54 10.22
CA GLY A 288 -25.51 5.83 8.87
C GLY A 288 -24.43 6.39 7.92
N LYS A 289 -23.18 6.52 8.36
CA LYS A 289 -22.07 6.96 7.51
C LYS A 289 -21.47 5.82 6.71
N THR A 290 -20.90 6.15 5.56
CA THR A 290 -20.10 5.24 4.72
C THR A 290 -18.63 5.38 5.05
N ILE A 291 -18.02 4.29 5.53
CA ILE A 291 -16.61 4.19 5.91
C ILE A 291 -15.90 3.28 4.91
N VAL A 292 -14.94 3.82 4.19
CA VAL A 292 -14.14 3.06 3.21
C VAL A 292 -12.76 2.79 3.78
N ALA A 293 -12.42 1.52 3.97
CA ALA A 293 -11.08 1.07 4.35
C ALA A 293 -10.33 0.54 3.13
N LEU A 294 -9.12 1.04 2.87
CA LEU A 294 -8.25 0.49 1.84
C LEU A 294 -7.49 -0.71 2.39
N LEU A 295 -7.68 -1.88 1.75
CA LEU A 295 -7.02 -3.14 2.07
C LEU A 295 -5.90 -3.40 1.06
N PRO A 296 -4.61 -3.20 1.45
CA PRO A 296 -3.51 -3.02 0.49
C PRO A 296 -3.14 -4.24 -0.34
N ASP A 297 -3.26 -5.47 0.18
CA ASP A 297 -2.71 -6.65 -0.50
C ASP A 297 -3.41 -7.97 -0.14
N THR A 298 -3.02 -9.03 -0.87
CA THR A 298 -3.52 -10.40 -0.70
C THR A 298 -2.96 -11.07 0.56
N GLY A 299 -3.75 -11.96 1.15
CA GLY A 299 -3.34 -12.82 2.26
C GLY A 299 -2.33 -13.91 1.90
N ASP A 300 -2.24 -14.30 0.64
CA ASP A 300 -1.37 -15.40 0.17
C ASP A 300 0.12 -15.19 0.52
N ARG A 301 0.55 -13.95 0.67
CA ARG A 301 1.92 -13.57 1.05
C ARG A 301 2.22 -13.76 2.53
N TYR A 302 1.23 -14.13 3.34
CA TYR A 302 1.30 -14.15 4.80
C TYR A 302 0.92 -15.49 5.41
N LEU A 303 0.73 -16.55 4.59
CA LEU A 303 0.30 -17.88 5.06
C LEU A 303 1.29 -18.50 6.06
N SER A 304 2.58 -18.16 5.96
CA SER A 304 3.62 -18.59 6.89
C SER A 304 3.82 -17.69 8.11
N THR A 305 2.97 -16.66 8.27
CA THR A 305 3.06 -15.70 9.38
C THR A 305 2.01 -15.95 10.46
N PRO A 306 2.12 -15.34 11.65
CA PRO A 306 1.11 -15.43 12.70
C PRO A 306 -0.30 -14.97 12.28
N LEU A 307 -0.44 -14.30 11.14
CA LEU A 307 -1.75 -13.95 10.60
C LEU A 307 -2.61 -15.19 10.32
N PHE A 308 -2.02 -16.29 9.83
CA PHE A 308 -2.74 -17.50 9.46
C PHE A 308 -2.25 -18.76 10.16
N GLN A 309 -1.18 -18.68 10.96
CA GLN A 309 -0.75 -19.76 11.82
C GLN A 309 -1.47 -19.68 13.17
N ASP A 310 -1.78 -20.83 13.75
CA ASP A 310 -2.38 -20.98 15.08
C ASP A 310 -1.37 -20.74 16.20
#